data_df4f29ff41fa9006c1022120214cab1e
#
_entry.id   df4f29ff41fa9006c1022120214cab1e
#
_cell.length_a   1.000
_cell.length_b   1.000
_cell.length_c   1.000
_cell.angle_alpha   90.00
_cell.angle_beta   90.00
_cell.angle_gamma   90.00
#
_symmetry.space_group_name_H-M   'P 1'
#
loop_
_entity.id
_entity.type
_entity.pdbx_description
1 polymer ?
#
loop_
_entity_poly.entity_id
_entity_poly.type
_entity_poly.pdbx_seq_one_letter_code
_entity_poly.pdbx_strand_id
1 'polypeptide(L)'
;MLTDIEIAQQAKMLKITEVAAKLGIIEDEIEPYGHYKAKLSEELFAKTKNDPDGKLILVTAINPTPAGEGKTTISVGLTEAMAKIGKKAVLALREPSLGPVFGIKGGAAGGGYAQVVPMEDINLHFTGDMHAITAANNLLCALLDNHMQQGNVLGIDQRRIMIDRCLDMNDRALRNIVIGMGGKVNGIPRQDGFRITVASEVMAILCLASDLADLKQRLSKILVAYTYDGKPVYAHDLGAEGAMTALLKDAIKPNLVQTLENNPAIMHGGPFANIAHGCNSLRATKLALKLGDYAVTEAGFGSDLGAEKFFDIKCRFGGLKPSCVVLVATIRALKYNGGVPKTELTAENVEALEKGVVNLKTHIENMHKFGLPVVVAINRFHTDTDAEIEVIKRVCAELNTPVSLAEIFAKGGEGGTDLAQKVCDTIETAENNFHYLYDEKLSIKEKLDTIAKEIYRADGVIFTKQAEKALKEIEDLGFGGTPVCVAKTQYSLSDDPTKLGKPENFVITVRDLKLSAGAGFVVALTGDIMIMPGLPKAPAALKIDCDNNGNISGLF
;
A
#
# COMPACT_ATOMS: atom_id res chain seq x y z
N MET A 1 -10.59 -28.48 -3.35
CA MET A 1 -10.46 -27.37 -2.35
C MET A 1 -11.36 -26.26 -2.84
N LEU A 2 -12.16 -25.65 -1.97
CA LEU A 2 -12.99 -24.49 -2.34
C LEU A 2 -12.12 -23.32 -2.77
N THR A 3 -12.62 -22.52 -3.70
CA THR A 3 -11.99 -21.25 -4.10
C THR A 3 -12.20 -20.18 -3.02
N ASP A 4 -11.43 -19.10 -3.05
CA ASP A 4 -11.54 -18.02 -2.06
C ASP A 4 -12.94 -17.40 -2.05
N ILE A 5 -13.57 -17.22 -3.22
CA ILE A 5 -14.95 -16.72 -3.32
C ILE A 5 -15.97 -17.70 -2.72
N GLU A 6 -15.82 -19.01 -2.98
CA GLU A 6 -16.73 -20.02 -2.41
C GLU A 6 -16.63 -20.09 -0.88
N ILE A 7 -15.42 -19.92 -0.32
CA ILE A 7 -15.22 -19.82 1.13
C ILE A 7 -15.90 -18.57 1.67
N ALA A 8 -15.71 -17.41 1.03
CA ALA A 8 -16.28 -16.14 1.44
C ALA A 8 -17.83 -16.16 1.39
N GLN A 9 -18.42 -16.76 0.36
CA GLN A 9 -19.89 -16.90 0.20
C GLN A 9 -20.52 -17.80 1.26
N GLN A 10 -19.76 -18.72 1.87
CA GLN A 10 -20.22 -19.57 2.97
C GLN A 10 -20.07 -18.90 4.35
N ALA A 11 -19.50 -17.69 4.41
CA ALA A 11 -19.25 -17.00 5.65
C ALA A 11 -20.54 -16.65 6.41
N LYS A 12 -20.54 -16.92 7.72
CA LYS A 12 -21.63 -16.52 8.62
C LYS A 12 -21.30 -15.13 9.20
N MET A 13 -21.59 -14.09 8.40
CA MET A 13 -21.31 -12.73 8.78
C MET A 13 -22.27 -12.24 9.89
N LEU A 14 -21.73 -11.53 10.86
CA LEU A 14 -22.50 -10.74 11.82
C LEU A 14 -22.98 -9.44 11.16
N LYS A 15 -24.05 -8.84 11.66
CA LYS A 15 -24.42 -7.49 11.27
C LYS A 15 -23.32 -6.51 11.65
N ILE A 16 -23.11 -5.49 10.87
CA ILE A 16 -22.01 -4.53 11.09
C ILE A 16 -22.14 -3.81 12.44
N THR A 17 -23.35 -3.62 12.94
CA THR A 17 -23.63 -3.08 14.28
C THR A 17 -23.12 -4.01 15.40
N GLU A 18 -23.20 -5.33 15.20
CA GLU A 18 -22.66 -6.31 16.16
C GLU A 18 -21.13 -6.33 16.12
N VAL A 19 -20.53 -6.16 14.93
CA VAL A 19 -19.08 -6.02 14.77
C VAL A 19 -18.58 -4.73 15.45
N ALA A 20 -19.27 -3.62 15.25
CA ALA A 20 -18.99 -2.33 15.89
C ALA A 20 -19.04 -2.45 17.42
N ALA A 21 -20.06 -3.12 17.95
CA ALA A 21 -20.23 -3.33 19.40
C ALA A 21 -19.04 -4.08 20.05
N LYS A 22 -18.35 -4.98 19.33
CA LYS A 22 -17.11 -5.64 19.82
C LYS A 22 -15.99 -4.64 20.11
N LEU A 23 -16.02 -3.49 19.45
CA LEU A 23 -15.05 -2.40 19.65
C LEU A 23 -15.54 -1.33 20.63
N GLY A 24 -16.76 -1.46 21.18
CA GLY A 24 -17.40 -0.44 22.01
C GLY A 24 -17.93 0.75 21.21
N ILE A 25 -18.15 0.57 19.92
CA ILE A 25 -18.71 1.57 19.01
C ILE A 25 -20.23 1.42 19.04
N ILE A 26 -20.96 2.52 19.25
CA ILE A 26 -22.41 2.56 19.23
C ILE A 26 -22.94 2.84 17.81
N GLU A 27 -24.24 2.61 17.60
CA GLU A 27 -24.86 2.73 16.27
C GLU A 27 -24.76 4.14 15.67
N ASP A 28 -24.85 5.18 16.51
CA ASP A 28 -24.72 6.58 16.06
C ASP A 28 -23.29 6.96 15.63
N GLU A 29 -22.30 6.13 15.92
CA GLU A 29 -20.89 6.33 15.55
C GLU A 29 -20.51 5.65 14.23
N ILE A 30 -21.46 5.00 13.56
CA ILE A 30 -21.29 4.36 12.26
C ILE A 30 -22.36 4.81 11.27
N GLU A 31 -22.02 4.79 9.99
CA GLU A 31 -22.94 5.01 8.87
C GLU A 31 -23.06 3.70 8.07
N PRO A 32 -24.11 2.87 8.27
CA PRO A 32 -24.22 1.58 7.61
C PRO A 32 -24.38 1.69 6.09
N TYR A 33 -23.63 0.87 5.38
CA TYR A 33 -23.73 0.63 3.93
C TYR A 33 -24.27 -0.79 3.70
N GLY A 34 -25.56 -0.99 3.93
CA GLY A 34 -26.18 -2.31 4.00
C GLY A 34 -25.93 -2.99 5.36
N HIS A 35 -25.93 -4.34 5.38
CA HIS A 35 -25.91 -5.09 6.63
C HIS A 35 -24.51 -5.38 7.18
N TYR A 36 -23.48 -5.38 6.32
CA TYR A 36 -22.18 -5.99 6.63
C TYR A 36 -20.99 -5.04 6.50
N LYS A 37 -21.23 -3.77 6.18
CA LYS A 37 -20.20 -2.73 6.06
C LYS A 37 -20.73 -1.38 6.55
N ALA A 38 -19.85 -0.53 7.07
CA ALA A 38 -20.20 0.81 7.51
C ALA A 38 -19.02 1.77 7.36
N LYS A 39 -19.30 3.07 7.25
CA LYS A 39 -18.32 4.14 7.48
C LYS A 39 -18.21 4.41 8.98
N LEU A 40 -17.00 4.72 9.45
CA LEU A 40 -16.74 5.17 10.83
C LEU A 40 -16.82 6.69 10.89
N SER A 41 -17.64 7.20 11.80
CA SER A 41 -18.02 8.62 11.84
C SER A 41 -16.91 9.52 12.44
N GLU A 42 -17.02 10.85 12.21
CA GLU A 42 -16.11 11.84 12.80
C GLU A 42 -16.28 11.93 14.33
N GLU A 43 -17.48 11.66 14.85
CA GLU A 43 -17.79 11.62 16.28
C GLU A 43 -16.94 10.56 16.99
N LEU A 44 -16.75 9.38 16.35
CA LEU A 44 -15.89 8.32 16.88
C LEU A 44 -14.43 8.78 17.00
N PHE A 45 -13.90 9.51 16.01
CA PHE A 45 -12.55 10.09 16.08
C PHE A 45 -12.43 11.11 17.21
N ALA A 46 -13.43 11.96 17.39
CA ALA A 46 -13.46 12.93 18.47
C ALA A 46 -13.50 12.27 19.85
N LYS A 47 -14.33 11.23 20.01
CA LYS A 47 -14.48 10.44 21.23
C LYS A 47 -13.18 9.74 21.63
N THR A 48 -12.52 9.09 20.68
CA THR A 48 -11.34 8.25 20.95
C THR A 48 -10.02 9.01 20.94
N LYS A 49 -10.03 10.30 20.61
CA LYS A 49 -8.81 11.12 20.42
C LYS A 49 -7.78 10.99 21.54
N ASN A 50 -8.26 10.97 22.79
CA ASN A 50 -7.42 10.96 23.98
C ASN A 50 -7.20 9.57 24.58
N ASP A 51 -7.78 8.52 23.99
CA ASP A 51 -7.58 7.16 24.45
C ASP A 51 -6.12 6.73 24.21
N PRO A 52 -5.57 5.83 25.02
CA PRO A 52 -4.22 5.31 24.81
C PRO A 52 -4.15 4.54 23.49
N ASP A 53 -2.98 4.60 22.84
CA ASP A 53 -2.70 3.78 21.66
C ASP A 53 -2.36 2.35 22.07
N GLY A 54 -2.93 1.39 21.33
CA GLY A 54 -2.50 0.00 21.36
C GLY A 54 -1.13 -0.20 20.69
N LYS A 55 -0.71 -1.45 20.59
CA LYS A 55 0.56 -1.86 19.99
C LYS A 55 0.42 -1.99 18.47
N LEU A 56 1.26 -1.28 17.70
CA LEU A 56 1.24 -1.31 16.25
C LEU A 56 2.13 -2.43 15.71
N ILE A 57 1.56 -3.36 14.98
CA ILE A 57 2.25 -4.48 14.33
C ILE A 57 2.23 -4.26 12.82
N LEU A 58 3.42 -4.20 12.22
CA LEU A 58 3.55 -4.13 10.78
C LEU A 58 3.81 -5.52 10.20
N VAL A 59 2.95 -5.98 9.30
CA VAL A 59 3.21 -7.16 8.47
C VAL A 59 3.83 -6.74 7.14
N THR A 60 5.00 -7.26 6.85
CA THR A 60 5.73 -7.03 5.60
C THR A 60 6.29 -8.35 5.09
N ALA A 61 7.10 -8.36 4.02
CA ALA A 61 7.65 -9.58 3.46
C ALA A 61 9.07 -9.38 2.90
N ILE A 62 9.73 -10.47 2.58
CA ILE A 62 10.92 -10.50 1.72
C ILE A 62 10.58 -10.08 0.29
N ASN A 63 11.57 -9.96 -0.62
CA ASN A 63 11.28 -9.66 -2.03
C ASN A 63 10.33 -10.70 -2.62
N PRO A 64 9.19 -10.28 -3.21
CA PRO A 64 8.14 -11.20 -3.60
C PRO A 64 8.42 -11.90 -4.93
N THR A 65 7.79 -13.05 -5.12
CA THR A 65 7.54 -13.62 -6.45
C THR A 65 6.34 -12.90 -7.12
N PRO A 66 6.13 -13.08 -8.43
CA PRO A 66 4.93 -12.56 -9.09
C PRO A 66 3.60 -13.09 -8.51
N ALA A 67 3.61 -14.25 -7.87
CA ALA A 67 2.45 -14.83 -7.21
C ALA A 67 2.08 -14.14 -5.88
N GLY A 68 3.02 -13.36 -5.31
CA GLY A 68 2.88 -12.75 -3.99
C GLY A 68 3.24 -13.69 -2.84
N GLU A 69 3.38 -13.13 -1.64
CA GLU A 69 3.89 -13.86 -0.46
C GLU A 69 2.82 -14.06 0.64
N GLY A 70 1.58 -13.64 0.38
CA GLY A 70 0.46 -13.85 1.30
C GLY A 70 0.46 -12.94 2.53
N LYS A 71 1.02 -11.72 2.44
CA LYS A 71 1.01 -10.74 3.54
C LYS A 71 -0.39 -10.49 4.09
N THR A 72 -1.36 -10.26 3.22
CA THR A 72 -2.74 -9.97 3.63
C THR A 72 -3.35 -11.15 4.35
N THR A 73 -3.15 -12.38 3.84
CA THR A 73 -3.58 -13.63 4.51
C THR A 73 -2.97 -13.74 5.91
N ILE A 74 -1.64 -13.46 6.04
CA ILE A 74 -0.96 -13.47 7.34
C ILE A 74 -1.50 -12.36 8.25
N SER A 75 -1.77 -11.16 7.73
CA SER A 75 -2.32 -10.05 8.54
C SER A 75 -3.71 -10.36 9.09
N VAL A 76 -4.59 -10.92 8.24
CA VAL A 76 -5.93 -11.35 8.64
C VAL A 76 -5.84 -12.46 9.69
N GLY A 77 -5.14 -13.55 9.36
CA GLY A 77 -5.06 -14.71 10.26
C GLY A 77 -4.29 -14.43 11.56
N LEU A 78 -3.31 -13.52 11.55
CA LEU A 78 -2.67 -13.05 12.79
C LEU A 78 -3.67 -12.32 13.68
N THR A 79 -4.54 -11.47 13.12
CA THR A 79 -5.58 -10.77 13.89
C THR A 79 -6.59 -11.78 14.47
N GLU A 80 -7.02 -12.76 13.68
CA GLU A 80 -7.90 -13.84 14.13
C GLU A 80 -7.23 -14.70 15.22
N ALA A 81 -5.95 -15.05 15.04
CA ALA A 81 -5.16 -15.81 16.01
C ALA A 81 -4.97 -15.04 17.33
N MET A 82 -4.74 -13.73 17.27
CA MET A 82 -4.68 -12.89 18.46
C MET A 82 -6.01 -12.94 19.25
N ALA A 83 -7.14 -12.89 18.55
CA ALA A 83 -8.44 -13.03 19.22
C ALA A 83 -8.61 -14.41 19.87
N LYS A 84 -8.13 -15.48 19.24
CA LYS A 84 -8.16 -16.85 19.82
C LYS A 84 -7.33 -16.97 21.09
N ILE A 85 -6.21 -16.26 21.21
CA ILE A 85 -5.41 -16.22 22.45
C ILE A 85 -5.85 -15.13 23.43
N GLY A 86 -7.07 -14.57 23.23
CA GLY A 86 -7.70 -13.62 24.16
C GLY A 86 -7.19 -12.18 24.06
N LYS A 87 -6.52 -11.80 22.98
CA LYS A 87 -6.05 -10.43 22.76
C LYS A 87 -7.04 -9.63 21.89
N LYS A 88 -7.28 -8.38 22.23
CA LYS A 88 -8.13 -7.47 21.44
C LYS A 88 -7.33 -6.84 20.32
N ALA A 89 -7.39 -7.44 19.14
CA ALA A 89 -6.69 -6.96 17.93
C ALA A 89 -7.67 -6.38 16.92
N VAL A 90 -7.26 -5.30 16.24
CA VAL A 90 -7.98 -4.65 15.13
C VAL A 90 -7.10 -4.68 13.90
N LEU A 91 -7.67 -5.17 12.80
CA LEU A 91 -7.01 -5.23 11.50
C LEU A 91 -7.19 -3.90 10.76
N ALA A 92 -6.14 -3.38 10.12
CA ALA A 92 -6.20 -2.19 9.29
C ALA A 92 -5.55 -2.47 7.93
N LEU A 93 -6.35 -2.49 6.84
CA LEU A 93 -5.92 -2.87 5.50
C LEU A 93 -6.21 -1.79 4.45
N ARG A 94 -5.60 -1.96 3.27
CA ARG A 94 -5.94 -1.17 2.08
C ARG A 94 -7.19 -1.70 1.41
N GLU A 95 -7.89 -0.80 0.71
CA GLU A 95 -8.92 -1.18 -0.24
C GLU A 95 -8.30 -1.66 -1.55
N PRO A 96 -8.88 -2.68 -2.21
CA PRO A 96 -8.48 -3.09 -3.54
C PRO A 96 -8.92 -2.08 -4.61
N SER A 97 -8.16 -2.01 -5.71
CA SER A 97 -8.48 -1.28 -6.94
C SER A 97 -9.02 -2.25 -7.99
N LEU A 98 -10.00 -1.84 -8.76
CA LEU A 98 -10.64 -2.66 -9.80
C LEU A 98 -9.64 -3.16 -10.85
N GLY A 99 -8.67 -2.34 -11.24
CA GLY A 99 -7.69 -2.73 -12.25
C GLY A 99 -6.93 -4.02 -11.90
N PRO A 100 -6.29 -4.15 -10.73
CA PRO A 100 -5.70 -5.40 -10.27
C PRO A 100 -6.70 -6.55 -10.15
N VAL A 101 -7.91 -6.31 -9.65
CA VAL A 101 -8.96 -7.33 -9.48
C VAL A 101 -9.33 -7.97 -10.82
N PHE A 102 -9.57 -7.16 -11.84
CA PHE A 102 -9.89 -7.65 -13.20
C PHE A 102 -8.65 -8.01 -14.04
N GLY A 103 -7.43 -7.71 -13.55
CA GLY A 103 -6.15 -7.97 -14.20
C GLY A 103 -5.55 -9.33 -13.89
N ILE A 104 -4.46 -9.33 -13.08
CA ILE A 104 -3.65 -10.52 -12.78
C ILE A 104 -3.82 -11.00 -11.34
N LYS A 105 -4.02 -10.06 -10.41
CA LYS A 105 -3.98 -10.34 -8.97
C LYS A 105 -5.38 -10.47 -8.42
N GLY A 106 -5.54 -11.44 -7.52
CA GLY A 106 -6.61 -11.49 -6.55
C GLY A 106 -6.73 -10.18 -5.76
N GLY A 107 -7.91 -9.94 -5.21
CA GLY A 107 -8.19 -8.77 -4.40
C GLY A 107 -7.35 -8.70 -3.12
N ALA A 108 -7.43 -7.55 -2.44
CA ALA A 108 -6.69 -7.32 -1.20
C ALA A 108 -7.43 -7.85 0.05
N ALA A 109 -8.30 -8.85 -0.09
CA ALA A 109 -9.15 -9.35 1.01
C ALA A 109 -8.55 -10.53 1.80
N GLY A 110 -7.36 -11.00 1.47
CA GLY A 110 -6.78 -12.22 2.03
C GLY A 110 -7.01 -13.44 1.14
N GLY A 111 -6.92 -14.65 1.69
CA GLY A 111 -7.16 -15.89 0.94
C GLY A 111 -7.33 -17.11 1.84
N GLY A 112 -7.91 -18.18 1.30
CA GLY A 112 -8.25 -19.37 2.06
C GLY A 112 -9.20 -19.07 3.20
N TYR A 113 -8.90 -19.58 4.38
CA TYR A 113 -9.70 -19.35 5.58
C TYR A 113 -9.33 -18.09 6.37
N ALA A 114 -8.52 -17.20 5.81
CA ALA A 114 -8.17 -15.90 6.39
C ALA A 114 -8.49 -14.78 5.40
N GLN A 115 -9.74 -14.34 5.39
CA GLN A 115 -10.26 -13.32 4.50
C GLN A 115 -11.06 -12.26 5.25
N VAL A 116 -11.13 -11.05 4.68
CA VAL A 116 -12.07 -10.00 5.06
C VAL A 116 -13.32 -10.11 4.20
N VAL A 117 -14.47 -10.02 4.84
CA VAL A 117 -15.80 -10.16 4.18
C VAL A 117 -16.68 -8.93 4.49
N PRO A 118 -17.61 -8.57 3.58
CA PRO A 118 -18.04 -9.23 2.35
C PRO A 118 -17.02 -9.07 1.20
N MET A 119 -16.46 -10.18 0.73
CA MET A 119 -15.36 -10.18 -0.24
C MET A 119 -15.76 -9.57 -1.59
N GLU A 120 -16.95 -9.86 -2.09
CA GLU A 120 -17.47 -9.35 -3.36
C GLU A 120 -17.58 -7.83 -3.34
N ASP A 121 -18.23 -7.25 -2.33
CA ASP A 121 -18.38 -5.81 -2.19
C ASP A 121 -17.02 -5.11 -2.09
N ILE A 122 -16.10 -5.66 -1.28
CA ILE A 122 -14.77 -5.10 -1.07
C ILE A 122 -14.00 -5.02 -2.39
N ASN A 123 -14.06 -6.07 -3.22
CA ASN A 123 -13.29 -6.16 -4.46
C ASN A 123 -13.93 -5.48 -5.67
N LEU A 124 -15.22 -5.17 -5.61
CA LEU A 124 -15.96 -4.51 -6.69
C LEU A 124 -16.28 -3.05 -6.34
N HIS A 125 -17.48 -2.79 -5.85
CA HIS A 125 -17.92 -1.46 -5.44
C HIS A 125 -18.14 -1.43 -3.93
N PHE A 126 -17.10 -1.09 -3.18
CA PHE A 126 -17.11 -1.17 -1.72
C PHE A 126 -18.08 -0.14 -1.09
N THR A 127 -17.64 1.09 -0.94
CA THR A 127 -18.44 2.22 -0.39
C THR A 127 -18.33 3.48 -1.25
N GLY A 128 -17.67 3.39 -2.42
CA GLY A 128 -17.55 4.46 -3.38
C GLY A 128 -16.28 5.30 -3.28
N ASP A 129 -15.33 4.96 -2.41
CA ASP A 129 -14.11 5.74 -2.17
C ASP A 129 -13.25 5.88 -3.43
N MET A 130 -13.04 4.78 -4.18
CA MET A 130 -12.28 4.81 -5.43
C MET A 130 -12.93 5.71 -6.49
N HIS A 131 -14.27 5.67 -6.58
CA HIS A 131 -15.00 6.54 -7.48
C HIS A 131 -14.91 8.02 -7.06
N ALA A 132 -15.02 8.33 -5.77
CA ALA A 132 -14.88 9.68 -5.25
C ALA A 132 -13.50 10.27 -5.54
N ILE A 133 -12.43 9.48 -5.35
CA ILE A 133 -11.05 9.87 -5.66
C ILE A 133 -10.87 10.13 -7.16
N THR A 134 -11.39 9.22 -8.01
CA THR A 134 -11.40 9.38 -9.46
C THR A 134 -12.11 10.67 -9.87
N ALA A 135 -13.29 10.93 -9.32
CA ALA A 135 -14.10 12.12 -9.60
C ALA A 135 -13.37 13.40 -9.17
N ALA A 136 -12.78 13.43 -7.98
CA ALA A 136 -12.06 14.60 -7.47
C ALA A 136 -10.81 14.91 -8.31
N ASN A 137 -10.04 13.89 -8.68
CA ASN A 137 -8.88 14.07 -9.56
C ASN A 137 -9.29 14.58 -10.96
N ASN A 138 -10.33 14.00 -11.54
CA ASN A 138 -10.79 14.38 -12.87
C ASN A 138 -11.47 15.76 -12.88
N LEU A 139 -12.11 16.17 -11.79
CA LEU A 139 -12.60 17.53 -11.61
C LEU A 139 -11.44 18.54 -11.68
N LEU A 140 -10.33 18.27 -11.00
CA LEU A 140 -9.13 19.14 -11.06
C LEU A 140 -8.60 19.25 -12.50
N CYS A 141 -8.52 18.15 -13.23
CA CYS A 141 -8.12 18.16 -14.66
C CYS A 141 -9.11 18.96 -15.52
N ALA A 142 -10.43 18.81 -15.26
CA ALA A 142 -11.44 19.55 -16.00
C ALA A 142 -11.39 21.06 -15.71
N LEU A 143 -11.15 21.46 -14.47
CA LEU A 143 -10.98 22.88 -14.10
C LEU A 143 -9.73 23.48 -14.76
N LEU A 144 -8.64 22.73 -14.83
CA LEU A 144 -7.41 23.15 -15.52
C LEU A 144 -7.69 23.41 -17.02
N ASP A 145 -8.29 22.44 -17.71
CA ASP A 145 -8.61 22.58 -19.13
C ASP A 145 -9.64 23.69 -19.38
N ASN A 146 -10.64 23.83 -18.52
CA ASN A 146 -11.61 24.92 -18.58
C ASN A 146 -10.94 26.30 -18.40
N HIS A 147 -10.00 26.42 -17.43
CA HIS A 147 -9.26 27.67 -17.22
C HIS A 147 -8.50 28.08 -18.50
N MET A 148 -7.81 27.13 -19.13
CA MET A 148 -7.10 27.39 -20.40
C MET A 148 -8.07 27.78 -21.53
N GLN A 149 -9.23 27.13 -21.63
CA GLN A 149 -10.25 27.41 -22.64
C GLN A 149 -10.91 28.79 -22.45
N GLN A 150 -11.11 29.24 -21.22
CA GLN A 150 -11.81 30.47 -20.88
C GLN A 150 -10.89 31.69 -20.76
N GLY A 151 -9.74 31.67 -21.44
CA GLY A 151 -8.85 32.83 -21.57
C GLY A 151 -7.50 32.73 -20.88
N ASN A 152 -7.24 31.65 -20.13
CA ASN A 152 -5.94 31.33 -19.55
C ASN A 152 -5.27 32.52 -18.82
N VAL A 153 -6.00 33.18 -17.94
CA VAL A 153 -5.50 34.39 -17.24
C VAL A 153 -4.25 34.13 -16.39
N LEU A 154 -4.05 32.90 -15.93
CA LEU A 154 -2.83 32.48 -15.23
C LEU A 154 -1.63 32.30 -16.17
N GLY A 155 -1.84 32.28 -17.49
CA GLY A 155 -0.78 32.05 -18.46
C GLY A 155 -0.17 30.64 -18.41
N ILE A 156 -0.99 29.63 -18.19
CA ILE A 156 -0.56 28.22 -18.10
C ILE A 156 0.01 27.76 -19.44
N ASP A 157 1.23 27.18 -19.40
CA ASP A 157 1.85 26.54 -20.54
C ASP A 157 1.28 25.12 -20.71
N GLN A 158 0.48 24.93 -21.76
CA GLN A 158 -0.15 23.65 -22.07
C GLN A 158 0.83 22.47 -22.29
N ARG A 159 2.14 22.75 -22.46
CA ARG A 159 3.21 21.75 -22.59
C ARG A 159 3.81 21.34 -21.23
N ARG A 160 3.45 22.03 -20.15
CA ARG A 160 3.97 21.83 -18.79
C ARG A 160 2.84 21.54 -17.78
N ILE A 161 1.93 20.63 -18.17
CA ILE A 161 0.89 20.11 -17.27
C ILE A 161 1.49 18.95 -16.46
N MET A 162 1.26 18.96 -15.15
CA MET A 162 1.87 18.04 -14.18
C MET A 162 0.92 16.95 -13.66
N ILE A 163 -0.37 17.06 -13.99
CA ILE A 163 -1.41 16.11 -13.58
C ILE A 163 -1.96 15.33 -14.76
N ASP A 164 -2.37 14.08 -14.50
CA ASP A 164 -3.06 13.23 -15.47
C ASP A 164 -4.46 12.90 -14.93
N ARG A 165 -5.36 12.50 -15.84
CA ARG A 165 -6.68 11.96 -15.49
C ARG A 165 -6.55 10.60 -14.79
N CYS A 166 -7.63 10.15 -14.16
CA CYS A 166 -7.69 8.86 -13.48
C CYS A 166 -8.80 7.99 -14.01
N LEU A 167 -8.52 6.68 -14.03
CA LEU A 167 -9.49 5.61 -14.25
C LEU A 167 -9.10 4.42 -13.38
N ASP A 168 -10.04 3.87 -12.59
CA ASP A 168 -9.76 2.71 -11.75
C ASP A 168 -9.90 1.39 -12.51
N MET A 169 -9.18 1.28 -13.63
CA MET A 169 -9.12 0.10 -14.48
C MET A 169 -7.76 0.02 -15.18
N ASN A 170 -7.31 -1.20 -15.51
CA ASN A 170 -6.11 -1.42 -16.30
C ASN A 170 -6.40 -1.19 -17.78
N ASP A 171 -5.95 -0.05 -18.33
CA ASP A 171 -6.12 0.27 -19.75
C ASP A 171 -4.87 0.92 -20.36
N ARG A 172 -4.04 0.12 -21.01
CA ARG A 172 -2.80 0.59 -21.62
C ARG A 172 -3.00 1.59 -22.78
N ALA A 173 -4.18 1.58 -23.41
CA ALA A 173 -4.47 2.48 -24.53
C ALA A 173 -4.61 3.93 -24.07
N LEU A 174 -4.89 4.15 -22.79
CA LEU A 174 -5.07 5.46 -22.19
C LEU A 174 -3.77 6.10 -21.65
N ARG A 175 -2.62 5.42 -21.74
CA ARG A 175 -1.34 5.97 -21.23
C ARG A 175 -0.93 7.28 -21.87
N ASN A 176 -1.16 7.39 -23.19
CA ASN A 176 -0.87 8.59 -23.95
C ASN A 176 -2.01 8.81 -24.93
N ILE A 177 -2.72 9.92 -24.77
CA ILE A 177 -3.87 10.30 -25.59
C ILE A 177 -3.73 11.75 -26.05
N VAL A 178 -4.55 12.15 -27.00
CA VAL A 178 -4.73 13.55 -27.38
C VAL A 178 -6.14 13.97 -26.99
N ILE A 179 -6.25 15.06 -26.25
CA ILE A 179 -7.53 15.66 -25.84
C ILE A 179 -7.76 16.99 -26.56
N GLY A 180 -8.98 17.56 -26.41
CA GLY A 180 -9.34 18.86 -26.99
C GLY A 180 -9.52 18.85 -28.52
N MET A 181 -9.67 17.68 -29.15
CA MET A 181 -9.92 17.54 -30.58
C MET A 181 -11.36 17.93 -30.95
N GLY A 182 -11.58 18.33 -32.22
CA GLY A 182 -12.93 18.63 -32.71
C GLY A 182 -13.25 20.13 -32.81
N GLY A 183 -12.24 20.99 -32.75
CA GLY A 183 -12.35 22.42 -32.97
C GLY A 183 -12.45 23.25 -31.69
N LYS A 184 -12.51 24.56 -31.87
CA LYS A 184 -12.35 25.58 -30.81
C LYS A 184 -13.25 25.39 -29.59
N VAL A 185 -14.45 24.85 -29.78
CA VAL A 185 -15.43 24.65 -28.69
C VAL A 185 -15.09 23.49 -27.75
N ASN A 186 -14.19 22.60 -28.18
CA ASN A 186 -13.83 21.39 -27.45
C ASN A 186 -12.56 21.52 -26.60
N GLY A 187 -11.94 22.70 -26.59
CA GLY A 187 -10.74 22.96 -25.80
C GLY A 187 -9.47 23.11 -26.65
N ILE A 188 -8.33 23.04 -25.98
CA ILE A 188 -7.01 23.18 -26.60
C ILE A 188 -6.43 21.79 -26.85
N PRO A 189 -6.10 21.42 -28.11
CA PRO A 189 -5.48 20.13 -28.39
C PRO A 189 -4.13 20.00 -27.67
N ARG A 190 -3.98 18.96 -26.86
CA ARG A 190 -2.73 18.66 -26.16
C ARG A 190 -2.60 17.16 -25.88
N GLN A 191 -1.38 16.73 -25.60
CA GLN A 191 -1.16 15.40 -25.04
C GLN A 191 -1.68 15.36 -23.59
N ASP A 192 -2.26 14.24 -23.23
CA ASP A 192 -2.68 13.89 -21.88
C ASP A 192 -2.51 12.39 -21.66
N GLY A 193 -2.90 11.89 -20.50
CA GLY A 193 -2.91 10.47 -20.19
C GLY A 193 -3.82 10.16 -19.01
N PHE A 194 -3.97 8.87 -18.78
CA PHE A 194 -4.63 8.37 -17.57
C PHE A 194 -3.63 7.61 -16.71
N ARG A 195 -3.77 7.76 -15.41
CA ARG A 195 -3.18 6.87 -14.42
C ARG A 195 -4.28 6.08 -13.72
N ILE A 196 -3.95 4.91 -13.19
CA ILE A 196 -4.90 4.20 -12.35
C ILE A 196 -5.17 5.02 -11.08
N THR A 197 -6.40 5.03 -10.59
CA THR A 197 -6.85 5.88 -9.47
C THR A 197 -5.94 5.76 -8.24
N VAL A 198 -5.48 4.57 -7.91
CA VAL A 198 -4.59 4.29 -6.78
C VAL A 198 -3.14 4.77 -6.96
N ALA A 199 -2.78 5.25 -8.16
CA ALA A 199 -1.51 5.92 -8.45
C ALA A 199 -1.65 7.46 -8.48
N SER A 200 -2.82 8.02 -8.18
CA SER A 200 -3.03 9.46 -8.12
C SER A 200 -2.46 10.08 -6.85
N GLU A 201 -2.09 11.36 -6.92
CA GLU A 201 -1.71 12.12 -5.75
C GLU A 201 -2.90 12.30 -4.79
N VAL A 202 -4.12 12.40 -5.31
CA VAL A 202 -5.36 12.51 -4.51
C VAL A 202 -5.53 11.29 -3.61
N MET A 203 -5.24 10.06 -4.10
CA MET A 203 -5.23 8.85 -3.26
C MET A 203 -4.19 8.94 -2.15
N ALA A 204 -2.97 9.38 -2.47
CA ALA A 204 -1.92 9.53 -1.45
C ALA A 204 -2.28 10.58 -0.40
N ILE A 205 -2.84 11.71 -0.83
CA ILE A 205 -3.36 12.78 0.04
C ILE A 205 -4.44 12.26 0.98
N LEU A 206 -5.47 11.57 0.47
CA LEU A 206 -6.55 11.00 1.29
C LEU A 206 -5.99 10.07 2.38
N CYS A 207 -4.99 9.25 2.03
CA CYS A 207 -4.38 8.31 2.97
C CYS A 207 -3.49 8.97 4.03
N LEU A 208 -2.97 10.17 3.78
CA LEU A 208 -2.10 10.91 4.70
C LEU A 208 -2.83 12.02 5.47
N ALA A 209 -4.03 12.39 5.04
CA ALA A 209 -4.83 13.41 5.71
C ALA A 209 -5.30 12.96 7.10
N SER A 210 -5.25 13.87 8.06
CA SER A 210 -5.74 13.66 9.44
C SER A 210 -7.24 13.88 9.58
N ASP A 211 -7.78 14.85 8.85
CA ASP A 211 -9.19 15.27 8.87
C ASP A 211 -9.55 16.03 7.58
N LEU A 212 -10.80 16.52 7.47
CA LEU A 212 -11.26 17.27 6.30
C LEU A 212 -10.52 18.59 6.08
N ALA A 213 -10.08 19.25 7.13
CA ALA A 213 -9.35 20.52 7.02
C ALA A 213 -7.94 20.28 6.45
N ASP A 214 -7.22 19.27 6.96
CA ASP A 214 -5.92 18.84 6.43
C ASP A 214 -6.06 18.31 4.99
N LEU A 215 -7.12 17.52 4.71
CA LEU A 215 -7.43 17.08 3.35
C LEU A 215 -7.52 18.25 2.38
N LYS A 216 -8.34 19.26 2.71
CA LYS A 216 -8.51 20.47 1.89
C LYS A 216 -7.20 21.23 1.71
N GLN A 217 -6.42 21.38 2.79
CA GLN A 217 -5.12 22.05 2.74
C GLN A 217 -4.12 21.29 1.86
N ARG A 218 -4.09 19.97 1.92
CA ARG A 218 -3.23 19.14 1.06
C ARG A 218 -3.66 19.22 -0.40
N LEU A 219 -4.95 19.10 -0.69
CA LEU A 219 -5.49 19.22 -2.06
C LEU A 219 -5.14 20.57 -2.68
N SER A 220 -5.18 21.67 -1.92
CA SER A 220 -4.83 23.00 -2.41
C SER A 220 -3.40 23.12 -2.95
N LYS A 221 -2.49 22.27 -2.43
CA LYS A 221 -1.05 22.28 -2.77
C LYS A 221 -0.68 21.39 -3.96
N ILE A 222 -1.61 20.65 -4.57
CA ILE A 222 -1.30 19.84 -5.76
C ILE A 222 -0.74 20.76 -6.85
N LEU A 223 0.49 20.45 -7.32
CA LEU A 223 1.12 21.15 -8.43
C LEU A 223 0.47 20.67 -9.74
N VAL A 224 -0.30 21.56 -10.40
CA VAL A 224 -1.08 21.19 -11.59
C VAL A 224 -0.39 21.54 -12.91
N ALA A 225 0.39 22.61 -12.94
CA ALA A 225 1.03 23.09 -14.16
C ALA A 225 2.14 24.11 -13.85
N TYR A 226 2.80 24.57 -14.92
CA TYR A 226 3.63 25.77 -14.90
C TYR A 226 3.11 26.81 -15.92
N THR A 227 3.33 28.07 -15.64
CA THR A 227 3.05 29.19 -16.55
C THR A 227 4.13 29.30 -17.63
N TYR A 228 3.89 30.10 -18.69
CA TYR A 228 4.88 30.37 -19.75
C TYR A 228 6.17 31.04 -19.22
N ASP A 229 6.09 31.79 -18.11
CA ASP A 229 7.23 32.39 -17.43
C ASP A 229 7.84 31.49 -16.34
N GLY A 230 7.39 30.23 -16.26
CA GLY A 230 7.97 29.18 -15.41
C GLY A 230 7.50 29.16 -13.96
N LYS A 231 6.48 29.94 -13.59
CA LYS A 231 5.91 29.92 -12.23
C LYS A 231 5.03 28.69 -12.02
N PRO A 232 5.04 28.08 -10.82
CA PRO A 232 4.16 26.97 -10.51
C PRO A 232 2.70 27.45 -10.43
N VAL A 233 1.78 26.56 -10.82
CA VAL A 233 0.32 26.72 -10.64
C VAL A 233 -0.16 25.55 -9.80
N TYR A 234 -0.85 25.86 -8.72
CA TYR A 234 -1.39 24.86 -7.80
C TYR A 234 -2.91 24.73 -7.95
N ALA A 235 -3.49 23.66 -7.39
CA ALA A 235 -4.94 23.45 -7.39
C ALA A 235 -5.69 24.63 -6.74
N HIS A 236 -5.09 25.29 -5.77
CA HIS A 236 -5.61 26.51 -5.13
C HIS A 236 -5.80 27.66 -6.14
N ASP A 237 -4.86 27.86 -7.06
CA ASP A 237 -4.94 28.93 -8.07
C ASP A 237 -6.14 28.74 -9.03
N LEU A 238 -6.63 27.50 -9.12
CA LEU A 238 -7.85 27.15 -9.86
C LEU A 238 -9.10 27.14 -8.99
N GLY A 239 -8.98 27.34 -7.68
CA GLY A 239 -10.09 27.28 -6.71
C GLY A 239 -10.70 25.88 -6.58
N ALA A 240 -9.93 24.82 -6.82
CA ALA A 240 -10.43 23.45 -6.96
C ALA A 240 -10.66 22.74 -5.62
N GLU A 241 -9.89 23.09 -4.58
CA GLU A 241 -9.77 22.35 -3.33
C GLU A 241 -11.12 22.19 -2.59
N GLY A 242 -11.98 23.18 -2.66
CA GLY A 242 -13.30 23.16 -2.00
C GLY A 242 -14.21 22.07 -2.60
N ALA A 243 -14.36 22.07 -3.93
CA ALA A 243 -15.18 21.10 -4.65
C ALA A 243 -14.60 19.69 -4.58
N MET A 244 -13.27 19.55 -4.65
CA MET A 244 -12.60 18.26 -4.46
C MET A 244 -12.85 17.70 -3.04
N THR A 245 -12.76 18.54 -2.01
CA THR A 245 -13.06 18.13 -0.63
C THR A 245 -14.52 17.70 -0.47
N ALA A 246 -15.46 18.40 -1.11
CA ALA A 246 -16.87 18.02 -1.08
C ALA A 246 -17.12 16.64 -1.70
N LEU A 247 -16.43 16.28 -2.79
CA LEU A 247 -16.49 14.95 -3.38
C LEU A 247 -15.88 13.87 -2.46
N LEU A 248 -14.91 14.23 -1.64
CA LEU A 248 -14.16 13.30 -0.79
C LEU A 248 -14.66 13.24 0.66
N LYS A 249 -15.71 13.99 1.03
CA LYS A 249 -16.19 14.14 2.42
C LYS A 249 -16.56 12.82 3.10
N ASP A 250 -17.10 11.87 2.34
CA ASP A 250 -17.45 10.53 2.85
C ASP A 250 -16.32 9.52 2.62
N ALA A 251 -15.54 9.70 1.54
CA ALA A 251 -14.39 8.86 1.24
C ALA A 251 -13.25 8.99 2.28
N ILE A 252 -13.17 10.08 3.03
CA ILE A 252 -12.16 10.24 4.10
C ILE A 252 -12.46 9.40 5.35
N LYS A 253 -13.71 8.95 5.51
CA LYS A 253 -14.13 8.09 6.61
C LYS A 253 -13.70 6.64 6.34
N PRO A 254 -12.98 5.98 7.25
CA PRO A 254 -12.61 4.57 7.08
C PRO A 254 -13.82 3.63 7.07
N ASN A 255 -13.65 2.48 6.43
CA ASN A 255 -14.69 1.47 6.31
C ASN A 255 -14.50 0.38 7.38
N LEU A 256 -15.56 0.06 8.11
CA LEU A 256 -15.61 -1.08 9.03
C LEU A 256 -16.21 -2.28 8.32
N VAL A 257 -15.54 -3.42 8.43
CA VAL A 257 -15.95 -4.74 7.96
C VAL A 257 -15.49 -5.81 8.97
N GLN A 258 -15.51 -7.08 8.60
CA GLN A 258 -15.13 -8.18 9.48
C GLN A 258 -14.31 -9.23 8.74
N THR A 259 -13.57 -10.06 9.48
CA THR A 259 -12.91 -11.25 8.95
C THR A 259 -13.90 -12.44 8.92
N LEU A 260 -13.50 -13.56 8.28
CA LEU A 260 -14.29 -14.80 8.30
C LEU A 260 -14.63 -15.28 9.72
N GLU A 261 -13.75 -15.02 10.69
CA GLU A 261 -13.98 -15.35 12.12
C GLU A 261 -14.65 -14.20 12.89
N ASN A 262 -15.26 -13.24 12.17
CA ASN A 262 -16.01 -12.10 12.72
C ASN A 262 -15.17 -11.14 13.60
N ASN A 263 -13.87 -11.04 13.35
CA ASN A 263 -13.03 -10.01 13.97
C ASN A 263 -13.18 -8.68 13.22
N PRO A 264 -13.18 -7.54 13.94
CA PRO A 264 -13.29 -6.23 13.30
C PRO A 264 -12.09 -5.93 12.39
N ALA A 265 -12.37 -5.40 11.20
CA ALA A 265 -11.38 -4.94 10.24
C ALA A 265 -11.74 -3.56 9.71
N ILE A 266 -10.76 -2.67 9.65
CA ILE A 266 -10.89 -1.32 9.10
C ILE A 266 -10.16 -1.28 7.75
N MET A 267 -10.89 -1.00 6.67
CA MET A 267 -10.30 -0.88 5.34
C MET A 267 -10.42 0.55 4.84
N HIS A 268 -9.31 1.14 4.39
CA HIS A 268 -9.36 2.51 3.90
C HIS A 268 -8.17 2.88 3.02
N GLY A 269 -8.47 3.38 1.82
CA GLY A 269 -7.50 3.82 0.83
C GLY A 269 -6.62 2.70 0.28
N GLY A 270 -6.00 2.92 -0.85
CA GLY A 270 -5.25 1.87 -1.55
C GLY A 270 -4.08 2.38 -2.39
N PRO A 271 -3.21 3.28 -1.90
CA PRO A 271 -2.13 3.83 -2.71
C PRO A 271 -1.15 2.74 -3.13
N PHE A 272 -0.72 2.77 -4.40
CA PHE A 272 0.28 1.82 -4.89
C PHE A 272 1.64 2.02 -4.22
N ALA A 273 2.28 0.90 -3.85
CA ALA A 273 3.59 0.91 -3.18
C ALA A 273 4.78 1.19 -4.11
N ASN A 274 4.58 1.20 -5.42
CA ASN A 274 5.62 1.52 -6.41
C ASN A 274 5.66 3.00 -6.79
N ILE A 275 4.71 3.83 -6.35
CA ILE A 275 4.68 5.26 -6.67
C ILE A 275 4.18 6.12 -5.50
N ALA A 276 3.69 5.51 -4.43
CA ALA A 276 3.25 6.16 -3.20
C ALA A 276 3.70 5.33 -2.00
N HIS A 277 3.24 5.68 -0.80
CA HIS A 277 3.67 5.01 0.44
C HIS A 277 3.12 3.58 0.61
N GLY A 278 2.16 3.13 -0.21
CA GLY A 278 1.77 1.72 -0.32
C GLY A 278 1.11 1.11 0.92
N CYS A 279 0.49 1.92 1.77
CA CYS A 279 -0.15 1.52 3.02
C CYS A 279 -1.57 2.08 3.09
N ASN A 280 -2.42 1.53 3.95
CA ASN A 280 -3.72 2.10 4.25
C ASN A 280 -3.60 3.50 4.88
N SER A 281 -4.74 4.17 5.10
CA SER A 281 -4.73 5.54 5.60
C SER A 281 -4.18 5.67 7.03
N LEU A 282 -3.69 6.86 7.35
CA LEU A 282 -3.34 7.25 8.72
C LEU A 282 -4.56 7.16 9.64
N ARG A 283 -5.73 7.59 9.15
CA ARG A 283 -6.99 7.56 9.92
C ARG A 283 -7.36 6.14 10.33
N ALA A 284 -7.33 5.19 9.40
CA ALA A 284 -7.63 3.78 9.70
C ALA A 284 -6.66 3.19 10.73
N THR A 285 -5.36 3.43 10.56
CA THR A 285 -4.35 2.91 11.48
C THR A 285 -4.46 3.55 12.87
N LYS A 286 -4.64 4.88 12.96
CA LYS A 286 -4.82 5.57 14.25
C LYS A 286 -6.07 5.10 14.97
N LEU A 287 -7.17 4.93 14.24
CA LEU A 287 -8.40 4.45 14.84
C LEU A 287 -8.27 3.00 15.32
N ALA A 288 -7.61 2.11 14.55
CA ALA A 288 -7.32 0.75 14.98
C ALA A 288 -6.51 0.72 16.28
N LEU A 289 -5.52 1.62 16.43
CA LEU A 289 -4.73 1.77 17.66
C LEU A 289 -5.56 2.24 18.86
N LYS A 290 -6.59 3.06 18.64
CA LYS A 290 -7.48 3.55 19.69
C LYS A 290 -8.52 2.51 20.14
N LEU A 291 -8.91 1.62 19.22
CA LEU A 291 -10.00 0.68 19.44
C LEU A 291 -9.55 -0.71 19.90
N GLY A 292 -8.26 -1.04 19.77
CA GLY A 292 -7.71 -2.33 20.13
C GLY A 292 -6.42 -2.23 20.97
N ASP A 293 -6.11 -3.29 21.71
CA ASP A 293 -4.82 -3.41 22.40
C ASP A 293 -3.68 -3.61 21.38
N TYR A 294 -4.02 -4.18 20.23
CA TYR A 294 -3.12 -4.39 19.09
C TYR A 294 -3.78 -3.92 17.81
N ALA A 295 -3.02 -3.21 16.96
CA ALA A 295 -3.40 -2.87 15.61
C ALA A 295 -2.47 -3.61 14.63
N VAL A 296 -3.03 -4.47 13.79
CA VAL A 296 -2.29 -5.20 12.75
C VAL A 296 -2.50 -4.50 11.42
N THR A 297 -1.42 -4.14 10.75
CA THR A 297 -1.47 -3.50 9.42
C THR A 297 -0.39 -4.07 8.50
N GLU A 298 -0.48 -3.77 7.20
CA GLU A 298 0.50 -4.23 6.22
C GLU A 298 1.08 -3.09 5.38
N ALA A 299 2.25 -3.34 4.78
CA ALA A 299 2.84 -2.51 3.76
C ALA A 299 3.01 -3.29 2.44
N GLY A 300 2.83 -2.60 1.30
CA GLY A 300 2.89 -3.22 -0.02
C GLY A 300 4.30 -3.69 -0.39
N PHE A 301 4.42 -4.74 -1.18
CA PHE A 301 5.68 -5.35 -1.65
C PHE A 301 6.57 -5.91 -0.53
N GLY A 302 7.89 -5.93 -0.75
CA GLY A 302 8.89 -6.32 0.25
C GLY A 302 9.19 -5.22 1.26
N SER A 303 9.90 -5.57 2.33
CA SER A 303 10.22 -4.63 3.39
C SER A 303 11.18 -3.53 2.94
N ASP A 304 11.96 -3.79 1.90
CA ASP A 304 12.86 -2.82 1.26
C ASP A 304 12.12 -1.63 0.62
N LEU A 305 10.88 -1.83 0.18
CA LEU A 305 10.03 -0.80 -0.39
C LEU A 305 8.88 -0.40 0.54
N GLY A 306 8.07 -1.38 0.96
CA GLY A 306 6.85 -1.11 1.70
C GLY A 306 7.09 -0.70 3.13
N ALA A 307 7.92 -1.46 3.88
CA ALA A 307 8.18 -1.13 5.27
C ALA A 307 9.02 0.15 5.40
N GLU A 308 10.01 0.38 4.53
CA GLU A 308 10.77 1.62 4.50
C GLU A 308 9.82 2.84 4.39
N LYS A 309 8.90 2.84 3.40
CA LYS A 309 7.93 3.93 3.22
C LYS A 309 6.91 4.03 4.34
N PHE A 310 6.54 2.90 4.93
CA PHE A 310 5.68 2.90 6.11
C PHE A 310 6.33 3.65 7.25
N PHE A 311 7.62 3.44 7.49
CA PHE A 311 8.36 4.12 8.57
C PHE A 311 8.69 5.56 8.21
N ASP A 312 9.41 5.79 7.12
CA ASP A 312 9.95 7.12 6.77
C ASP A 312 8.92 8.10 6.19
N ILE A 313 7.76 7.60 5.73
CA ILE A 313 6.67 8.46 5.25
C ILE A 313 5.48 8.39 6.21
N LYS A 314 4.79 7.25 6.29
CA LYS A 314 3.52 7.15 7.03
C LYS A 314 3.69 7.34 8.54
N CYS A 315 4.65 6.67 9.16
CA CYS A 315 4.90 6.83 10.60
C CYS A 315 5.38 8.24 10.91
N ARG A 316 6.21 8.83 10.06
CA ARG A 316 6.70 10.20 10.22
C ARG A 316 5.55 11.21 10.21
N PHE A 317 4.68 11.19 9.19
CA PHE A 317 3.53 12.09 9.13
C PHE A 317 2.49 11.83 10.23
N GLY A 318 2.32 10.57 10.61
CA GLY A 318 1.33 10.17 11.60
C GLY A 318 1.78 10.24 13.05
N GLY A 319 3.08 10.38 13.32
CA GLY A 319 3.65 10.21 14.66
C GLY A 319 3.48 8.77 15.18
N LEU A 320 3.38 7.77 14.28
CA LEU A 320 3.16 6.37 14.63
C LEU A 320 4.47 5.73 15.12
N LYS A 321 4.35 4.83 16.11
CA LYS A 321 5.49 4.08 16.66
C LYS A 321 5.18 2.58 16.58
N PRO A 322 5.72 1.85 15.59
CA PRO A 322 5.55 0.41 15.49
C PRO A 322 6.15 -0.31 16.71
N SER A 323 5.49 -1.38 17.14
CA SER A 323 5.93 -2.18 18.29
C SER A 323 6.67 -3.44 17.88
N CYS A 324 6.32 -4.01 16.71
CA CYS A 324 6.92 -5.22 16.17
C CYS A 324 6.71 -5.29 14.66
N VAL A 325 7.63 -5.94 13.97
CA VAL A 325 7.50 -6.30 12.56
C VAL A 325 7.29 -7.80 12.41
N VAL A 326 6.26 -8.21 11.68
CA VAL A 326 6.10 -9.59 11.20
C VAL A 326 6.61 -9.66 9.76
N LEU A 327 7.72 -10.36 9.57
CA LEU A 327 8.36 -10.52 8.27
C LEU A 327 7.93 -11.85 7.64
N VAL A 328 7.07 -11.78 6.63
CA VAL A 328 6.59 -12.96 5.91
C VAL A 328 7.66 -13.47 4.96
N ALA A 329 7.99 -14.74 5.06
CA ALA A 329 8.88 -15.46 4.17
C ALA A 329 8.14 -16.67 3.58
N THR A 330 8.38 -16.96 2.30
CA THR A 330 7.92 -18.18 1.65
C THR A 330 9.11 -18.96 1.09
N ILE A 331 9.03 -20.26 1.17
CA ILE A 331 10.04 -21.15 0.59
C ILE A 331 10.17 -20.88 -0.91
N ARG A 332 9.05 -20.65 -1.60
CA ARG A 332 9.07 -20.33 -3.04
C ARG A 332 9.85 -19.06 -3.37
N ALA A 333 9.66 -17.99 -2.61
CA ALA A 333 10.39 -16.74 -2.84
C ALA A 333 11.87 -16.91 -2.57
N LEU A 334 12.25 -17.65 -1.54
CA LEU A 334 13.64 -17.90 -1.22
C LEU A 334 14.31 -18.79 -2.27
N LYS A 335 13.65 -19.87 -2.75
CA LYS A 335 14.16 -20.66 -3.88
C LYS A 335 14.31 -19.82 -5.15
N TYR A 336 13.36 -18.94 -5.44
CA TYR A 336 13.47 -18.00 -6.56
C TYR A 336 14.68 -17.07 -6.41
N ASN A 337 14.90 -16.51 -5.22
CA ASN A 337 16.08 -15.71 -4.90
C ASN A 337 17.39 -16.52 -4.92
N GLY A 338 17.31 -17.84 -4.81
CA GLY A 338 18.42 -18.79 -4.99
C GLY A 338 18.64 -19.25 -6.43
N GLY A 339 17.88 -18.69 -7.40
CA GLY A 339 18.05 -18.91 -8.83
C GLY A 339 17.16 -19.99 -9.46
N VAL A 340 16.17 -20.54 -8.72
CA VAL A 340 15.21 -21.51 -9.29
C VAL A 340 14.24 -20.81 -10.24
N PRO A 341 14.01 -21.33 -11.45
CA PRO A 341 13.01 -20.81 -12.37
C PRO A 341 11.60 -20.85 -11.78
N LYS A 342 10.76 -19.87 -12.14
CA LYS A 342 9.38 -19.76 -11.62
C LYS A 342 8.52 -21.00 -11.82
N THR A 343 8.79 -21.77 -12.88
CA THR A 343 8.07 -23.01 -13.23
C THR A 343 8.43 -24.19 -12.35
N GLU A 344 9.52 -24.13 -11.57
CA GLU A 344 10.08 -25.23 -10.80
C GLU A 344 10.04 -25.02 -9.28
N LEU A 345 9.40 -23.93 -8.82
CA LEU A 345 9.36 -23.55 -7.41
C LEU A 345 8.60 -24.50 -6.49
N THR A 346 7.82 -25.44 -7.05
CA THR A 346 7.04 -26.43 -6.28
C THR A 346 7.84 -27.67 -5.90
N ALA A 347 8.96 -27.94 -6.59
CA ALA A 347 9.84 -29.07 -6.27
C ALA A 347 10.76 -28.71 -5.08
N GLU A 348 11.07 -29.69 -4.22
CA GLU A 348 12.04 -29.51 -3.16
C GLU A 348 13.40 -29.12 -3.74
N ASN A 349 14.02 -28.08 -3.17
CA ASN A 349 15.36 -27.66 -3.54
C ASN A 349 16.06 -26.92 -2.38
N VAL A 350 16.59 -27.71 -1.44
CA VAL A 350 17.28 -27.21 -0.26
C VAL A 350 18.54 -26.41 -0.63
N GLU A 351 19.29 -26.84 -1.66
CA GLU A 351 20.52 -26.12 -2.08
C GLU A 351 20.20 -24.70 -2.58
N ALA A 352 19.18 -24.56 -3.41
CA ALA A 352 18.77 -23.25 -3.88
C ALA A 352 18.20 -22.39 -2.73
N LEU A 353 17.48 -22.99 -1.80
CA LEU A 353 16.99 -22.31 -0.61
C LEU A 353 18.14 -21.77 0.26
N GLU A 354 19.19 -22.56 0.48
CA GLU A 354 20.43 -22.13 1.19
C GLU A 354 21.10 -20.94 0.50
N LYS A 355 21.09 -20.91 -0.83
CA LYS A 355 21.60 -19.75 -1.59
C LYS A 355 20.69 -18.52 -1.47
N GLY A 356 19.37 -18.72 -1.49
CA GLY A 356 18.41 -17.62 -1.50
C GLY A 356 18.10 -17.03 -0.13
N VAL A 357 18.37 -17.75 0.95
CA VAL A 357 18.08 -17.30 2.32
C VAL A 357 18.84 -16.03 2.73
N VAL A 358 19.87 -15.63 1.99
CA VAL A 358 20.55 -14.34 2.16
C VAL A 358 19.60 -13.15 1.98
N ASN A 359 18.54 -13.32 1.16
CA ASN A 359 17.50 -12.31 1.02
C ASN A 359 16.73 -12.12 2.33
N LEU A 360 16.32 -13.21 2.99
CA LEU A 360 15.67 -13.15 4.30
C LEU A 360 16.57 -12.48 5.35
N LYS A 361 17.86 -12.89 5.43
CA LYS A 361 18.84 -12.28 6.34
C LYS A 361 18.90 -10.75 6.15
N THR A 362 18.96 -10.30 4.90
CA THR A 362 19.04 -8.87 4.57
C THR A 362 17.76 -8.12 5.01
N HIS A 363 16.58 -8.71 4.81
CA HIS A 363 15.33 -8.08 5.24
C HIS A 363 15.19 -8.02 6.76
N ILE A 364 15.64 -9.04 7.51
CA ILE A 364 15.69 -9.00 8.99
C ILE A 364 16.63 -7.87 9.44
N GLU A 365 17.86 -7.82 8.90
CA GLU A 365 18.83 -6.77 9.21
C GLU A 365 18.28 -5.37 8.89
N ASN A 366 17.53 -5.21 7.78
CA ASN A 366 16.92 -3.94 7.41
C ASN A 366 15.90 -3.46 8.46
N MET A 367 15.09 -4.36 9.01
CA MET A 367 14.13 -3.99 10.06
C MET A 367 14.84 -3.62 11.37
N HIS A 368 15.91 -4.30 11.71
CA HIS A 368 16.73 -3.93 12.87
C HIS A 368 17.39 -2.55 12.73
N LYS A 369 17.67 -2.08 11.49
CA LYS A 369 18.15 -0.71 11.24
C LYS A 369 17.15 0.38 11.58
N PHE A 370 15.88 0.05 11.68
CA PHE A 370 14.86 0.95 12.22
C PHE A 370 14.66 0.79 13.74
N GLY A 371 15.47 -0.03 14.41
CA GLY A 371 15.39 -0.29 15.85
C GLY A 371 14.19 -1.15 16.26
N LEU A 372 13.63 -1.95 15.34
CA LEU A 372 12.40 -2.72 15.59
C LEU A 372 12.69 -4.21 15.82
N PRO A 373 12.01 -4.82 16.78
CA PRO A 373 12.00 -6.27 16.93
C PRO A 373 11.22 -6.94 15.79
N VAL A 374 11.69 -8.12 15.36
CA VAL A 374 11.18 -8.87 14.21
C VAL A 374 10.75 -10.26 14.63
N VAL A 375 9.61 -10.71 14.11
CA VAL A 375 9.17 -12.11 14.13
C VAL A 375 9.02 -12.58 12.68
N VAL A 376 9.65 -13.68 12.30
CA VAL A 376 9.52 -14.25 10.96
C VAL A 376 8.31 -15.17 10.91
N ALA A 377 7.43 -14.96 9.94
CA ALA A 377 6.31 -15.86 9.64
C ALA A 377 6.63 -16.67 8.36
N ILE A 378 6.84 -17.96 8.48
CA ILE A 378 6.92 -18.86 7.34
C ILE A 378 5.50 -19.13 6.86
N ASN A 379 5.09 -18.51 5.76
CA ASN A 379 3.78 -18.77 5.16
C ASN A 379 3.83 -20.09 4.40
N ARG A 380 3.33 -21.17 5.01
CA ARG A 380 3.43 -22.54 4.53
C ARG A 380 2.51 -22.79 3.33
N PHE A 381 3.07 -23.36 2.27
CA PHE A 381 2.33 -23.94 1.16
C PHE A 381 2.36 -25.47 1.24
N HIS A 382 1.38 -26.12 0.64
CA HIS A 382 1.25 -27.60 0.67
C HIS A 382 2.42 -28.34 0.01
N THR A 383 3.22 -27.65 -0.80
CA THR A 383 4.41 -28.20 -1.47
C THR A 383 5.69 -28.06 -0.64
N ASP A 384 5.65 -27.31 0.46
CA ASP A 384 6.83 -27.03 1.25
C ASP A 384 7.20 -28.22 2.11
N THR A 385 8.47 -28.61 2.08
CA THR A 385 8.99 -29.78 2.82
C THR A 385 9.57 -29.38 4.19
N ASP A 386 9.61 -30.33 5.11
CA ASP A 386 10.17 -30.11 6.44
C ASP A 386 11.69 -29.77 6.36
N ALA A 387 12.42 -30.35 5.41
CA ALA A 387 13.84 -30.03 5.18
C ALA A 387 14.03 -28.55 4.78
N GLU A 388 13.17 -28.04 3.91
CA GLU A 388 13.19 -26.63 3.51
C GLU A 388 12.79 -25.69 4.67
N ILE A 389 11.80 -26.06 5.48
CA ILE A 389 11.36 -25.29 6.65
C ILE A 389 12.49 -25.19 7.68
N GLU A 390 13.24 -26.27 7.92
CA GLU A 390 14.34 -26.29 8.89
C GLU A 390 15.50 -25.37 8.50
N VAL A 391 15.75 -25.14 7.20
CA VAL A 391 16.74 -24.14 6.76
C VAL A 391 16.38 -22.75 7.27
N ILE A 392 15.11 -22.35 7.11
CA ILE A 392 14.65 -21.01 7.55
C ILE A 392 14.73 -20.91 9.08
N LYS A 393 14.27 -21.93 9.80
CA LYS A 393 14.34 -21.95 11.28
C LYS A 393 15.77 -21.82 11.79
N ARG A 394 16.71 -22.56 11.20
CA ARG A 394 18.14 -22.48 11.53
C ARG A 394 18.69 -21.07 11.32
N VAL A 395 18.41 -20.47 10.18
CA VAL A 395 18.87 -19.10 9.87
C VAL A 395 18.26 -18.07 10.83
N CYS A 396 17.00 -18.20 11.18
CA CYS A 396 16.38 -17.32 12.17
C CYS A 396 17.02 -17.50 13.56
N ALA A 397 17.36 -18.73 13.95
CA ALA A 397 18.07 -19.01 15.20
C ALA A 397 19.47 -18.39 15.22
N GLU A 398 20.23 -18.45 14.11
CA GLU A 398 21.54 -17.80 13.97
C GLU A 398 21.44 -16.27 14.17
N LEU A 399 20.31 -15.66 13.79
CA LEU A 399 20.05 -14.23 13.92
C LEU A 399 19.32 -13.86 15.22
N ASN A 400 19.11 -14.80 16.13
CA ASN A 400 18.31 -14.62 17.34
C ASN A 400 16.91 -14.02 17.06
N THR A 401 16.30 -14.40 15.94
CA THR A 401 15.00 -13.89 15.49
C THR A 401 13.93 -14.95 15.69
N PRO A 402 12.85 -14.68 16.44
CA PRO A 402 11.72 -15.60 16.58
C PRO A 402 11.12 -15.95 15.23
N VAL A 403 10.78 -17.23 15.04
CA VAL A 403 10.17 -17.72 13.80
C VAL A 403 8.98 -18.62 14.09
N SER A 404 7.91 -18.49 13.32
CA SER A 404 6.70 -19.31 13.40
C SER A 404 6.33 -19.89 12.04
N LEU A 405 5.89 -21.14 12.02
CA LEU A 405 5.30 -21.77 10.85
C LEU A 405 3.81 -21.41 10.84
N ALA A 406 3.38 -20.62 9.85
CA ALA A 406 2.01 -20.15 9.72
C ALA A 406 1.25 -21.00 8.70
N GLU A 407 0.20 -21.70 9.15
CA GLU A 407 -0.71 -22.49 8.31
C GLU A 407 -2.07 -21.78 8.13
N ILE A 408 -2.04 -20.47 8.13
CA ILE A 408 -3.19 -19.57 8.17
C ILE A 408 -4.12 -19.77 6.96
N PHE A 409 -3.57 -19.93 5.74
CA PHE A 409 -4.38 -20.13 4.54
C PHE A 409 -5.33 -21.33 4.69
N ALA A 410 -4.84 -22.42 5.27
CA ALA A 410 -5.60 -23.67 5.41
C ALA A 410 -6.47 -23.73 6.68
N LYS A 411 -6.09 -23.01 7.75
CA LYS A 411 -6.67 -23.19 9.10
C LYS A 411 -7.21 -21.90 9.72
N GLY A 412 -7.20 -20.77 8.99
CA GLY A 412 -7.61 -19.48 9.54
C GLY A 412 -6.76 -19.07 10.74
N GLY A 413 -7.38 -18.43 11.72
CA GLY A 413 -6.71 -17.97 12.93
C GLY A 413 -6.06 -19.08 13.76
N GLU A 414 -6.58 -20.30 13.73
CA GLU A 414 -5.98 -21.46 14.43
C GLU A 414 -4.56 -21.74 13.91
N GLY A 415 -4.36 -21.61 12.59
CA GLY A 415 -3.05 -21.80 11.96
C GLY A 415 -2.02 -20.71 12.27
N GLY A 416 -2.40 -19.66 13.00
CA GLY A 416 -1.56 -18.52 13.38
C GLY A 416 -1.32 -18.34 14.89
N THR A 417 -1.84 -19.23 15.75
CA THR A 417 -1.79 -19.03 17.21
C THR A 417 -0.36 -18.99 17.77
N ASP A 418 0.56 -19.83 17.26
CA ASP A 418 1.98 -19.77 17.63
C ASP A 418 2.62 -18.45 17.19
N LEU A 419 2.28 -17.96 15.99
CA LEU A 419 2.74 -16.65 15.50
C LEU A 419 2.23 -15.52 16.41
N ALA A 420 0.94 -15.53 16.75
CA ALA A 420 0.34 -14.53 17.62
C ALA A 420 1.00 -14.51 19.01
N GLN A 421 1.27 -15.67 19.60
CA GLN A 421 1.95 -15.76 20.90
C GLN A 421 3.37 -15.18 20.81
N LYS A 422 4.16 -15.59 19.81
CA LYS A 422 5.53 -15.09 19.61
C LYS A 422 5.57 -13.58 19.36
N VAL A 423 4.60 -13.02 18.65
CA VAL A 423 4.50 -11.57 18.45
C VAL A 423 4.21 -10.85 19.76
N CYS A 424 3.27 -11.36 20.59
CA CYS A 424 2.99 -10.79 21.90
C CYS A 424 4.22 -10.87 22.82
N ASP A 425 4.85 -12.03 22.92
CA ASP A 425 6.06 -12.23 23.73
C ASP A 425 7.20 -11.31 23.30
N THR A 426 7.39 -11.15 21.98
CA THR A 426 8.41 -10.25 21.42
C THR A 426 8.13 -8.80 21.79
N ILE A 427 6.88 -8.34 21.70
CA ILE A 427 6.48 -6.97 22.09
C ILE A 427 6.73 -6.71 23.58
N GLU A 428 6.53 -7.73 24.43
CA GLU A 428 6.69 -7.60 25.89
C GLU A 428 8.16 -7.68 26.33
N THR A 429 9.00 -8.42 25.63
CA THR A 429 10.37 -8.74 26.09
C THR A 429 11.50 -8.10 25.31
N ALA A 430 11.28 -7.77 24.04
CA ALA A 430 12.32 -7.19 23.20
C ALA A 430 12.44 -5.68 23.37
N GLU A 431 13.64 -5.17 23.24
CA GLU A 431 13.90 -3.74 23.19
C GLU A 431 13.35 -3.15 21.88
N ASN A 432 12.67 -2.01 21.98
CA ASN A 432 12.16 -1.26 20.84
C ASN A 432 12.73 0.16 20.87
N ASN A 433 13.65 0.42 19.95
CA ASN A 433 14.34 1.69 19.75
C ASN A 433 13.96 2.31 18.41
N PHE A 434 12.68 2.25 18.04
CA PHE A 434 12.20 2.73 16.74
C PHE A 434 12.69 4.15 16.43
N HIS A 435 13.32 4.31 15.28
CA HIS A 435 13.75 5.59 14.72
C HIS A 435 13.61 5.57 13.19
N TYR A 436 13.59 6.76 12.60
CA TYR A 436 13.58 6.93 11.15
C TYR A 436 14.98 6.71 10.57
N LEU A 437 15.05 6.28 9.32
CA LEU A 437 16.32 5.96 8.67
C LEU A 437 17.17 7.20 8.42
N TYR A 438 16.54 8.35 8.22
CA TYR A 438 17.21 9.61 7.92
C TYR A 438 16.56 10.80 8.62
N ASP A 439 17.37 11.86 8.86
CA ASP A 439 16.88 13.15 9.37
C ASP A 439 16.13 13.91 8.25
N GLU A 440 15.06 14.61 8.62
CA GLU A 440 14.27 15.46 7.69
C GLU A 440 15.10 16.59 7.06
N LYS A 441 16.13 17.06 7.77
CA LYS A 441 17.00 18.16 7.32
C LYS A 441 17.94 17.79 6.18
N LEU A 442 18.15 16.50 5.92
CA LEU A 442 18.96 16.05 4.81
C LEU A 442 18.33 16.47 3.48
N SER A 443 19.16 16.72 2.48
CA SER A 443 18.73 16.95 1.11
C SER A 443 18.10 15.69 0.51
N ILE A 444 17.34 15.83 -0.57
CA ILE A 444 16.76 14.70 -1.31
C ILE A 444 17.84 13.71 -1.73
N LYS A 445 19.01 14.20 -2.18
CA LYS A 445 20.14 13.33 -2.58
C LYS A 445 20.67 12.51 -1.41
N GLU A 446 20.90 13.14 -0.26
CA GLU A 446 21.40 12.45 0.93
C GLU A 446 20.41 11.41 1.46
N LYS A 447 19.09 11.71 1.43
CA LYS A 447 18.05 10.76 1.81
C LYS A 447 18.03 9.54 0.88
N LEU A 448 18.10 9.75 -0.44
CA LEU A 448 18.14 8.67 -1.43
C LEU A 448 19.42 7.84 -1.30
N ASP A 449 20.57 8.46 -1.06
CA ASP A 449 21.84 7.77 -0.83
C ASP A 449 21.81 6.92 0.44
N THR A 450 21.20 7.45 1.52
CA THR A 450 20.99 6.72 2.77
C THR A 450 20.12 5.48 2.54
N ILE A 451 18.97 5.60 1.89
CA ILE A 451 18.09 4.47 1.58
C ILE A 451 18.83 3.43 0.71
N ALA A 452 19.53 3.89 -0.34
CA ALA A 452 20.23 3.01 -1.26
C ALA A 452 21.32 2.18 -0.53
N LYS A 453 22.11 2.80 0.32
CA LYS A 453 23.19 2.12 1.07
C LYS A 453 22.64 1.25 2.19
N GLU A 454 21.73 1.81 3.01
CA GLU A 454 21.29 1.15 4.23
C GLU A 454 20.26 0.04 3.98
N ILE A 455 19.35 0.23 3.03
CA ILE A 455 18.25 -0.71 2.76
C ILE A 455 18.55 -1.61 1.56
N TYR A 456 19.01 -1.03 0.45
CA TYR A 456 19.25 -1.80 -0.78
C TYR A 456 20.63 -2.43 -0.86
N ARG A 457 21.57 -2.00 -0.01
CA ARG A 457 22.98 -2.44 -0.05
C ARG A 457 23.72 -2.01 -1.32
N ALA A 458 23.27 -0.93 -1.96
CA ALA A 458 23.94 -0.31 -3.09
C ALA A 458 25.18 0.49 -2.66
N ASP A 459 26.12 0.71 -3.59
CA ASP A 459 27.29 1.55 -3.34
C ASP A 459 26.94 3.06 -3.30
N GLY A 460 25.75 3.44 -3.76
CA GLY A 460 25.25 4.80 -3.76
C GLY A 460 24.20 5.04 -4.84
N VAL A 461 23.97 6.33 -5.15
CA VAL A 461 22.95 6.78 -6.11
C VAL A 461 23.58 7.66 -7.18
N ILE A 462 23.18 7.46 -8.43
CA ILE A 462 23.52 8.35 -9.55
C ILE A 462 22.23 8.97 -10.12
N PHE A 463 22.35 10.20 -10.63
CA PHE A 463 21.23 10.94 -11.21
C PHE A 463 21.46 11.16 -12.69
N THR A 464 20.44 10.91 -13.50
CA THR A 464 20.47 11.33 -14.91
C THR A 464 20.37 12.85 -15.03
N LYS A 465 20.71 13.41 -16.19
CA LYS A 465 20.55 14.85 -16.45
C LYS A 465 19.10 15.33 -16.24
N GLN A 466 18.13 14.47 -16.55
CA GLN A 466 16.71 14.75 -16.33
C GLN A 466 16.39 14.82 -14.84
N ALA A 467 16.86 13.86 -14.07
CA ALA A 467 16.66 13.83 -12.61
C ALA A 467 17.34 15.03 -11.92
N GLU A 468 18.55 15.41 -12.35
CA GLU A 468 19.23 16.62 -11.82
C GLU A 468 18.43 17.91 -12.08
N LYS A 469 17.86 18.04 -13.29
CA LYS A 469 17.00 19.16 -13.63
C LYS A 469 15.73 19.18 -12.77
N ALA A 470 15.05 18.04 -12.64
CA ALA A 470 13.85 17.92 -11.83
C ALA A 470 14.14 18.21 -10.33
N LEU A 471 15.28 17.71 -9.82
CA LEU A 471 15.72 18.01 -8.46
C LEU A 471 15.85 19.50 -8.20
N LYS A 472 16.55 20.22 -9.11
CA LYS A 472 16.70 21.66 -9.00
C LYS A 472 15.35 22.39 -9.02
N GLU A 473 14.43 22.01 -9.92
CA GLU A 473 13.08 22.59 -9.94
C GLU A 473 12.33 22.35 -8.63
N ILE A 474 12.45 21.17 -8.02
CA ILE A 474 11.83 20.83 -6.73
C ILE A 474 12.45 21.64 -5.58
N GLU A 475 13.77 21.80 -5.55
CA GLU A 475 14.48 22.61 -4.57
C GLU A 475 14.13 24.11 -4.69
N ASP A 476 14.06 24.65 -5.90
CA ASP A 476 13.66 26.03 -6.19
C ASP A 476 12.21 26.32 -5.72
N LEU A 477 11.33 25.30 -5.71
CA LEU A 477 9.97 25.37 -5.15
C LEU A 477 9.92 25.28 -3.61
N GLY A 478 11.06 25.05 -2.95
CA GLY A 478 11.14 24.92 -1.49
C GLY A 478 10.86 23.53 -0.93
N PHE A 479 10.83 22.49 -1.76
CA PHE A 479 10.55 21.11 -1.36
C PHE A 479 11.82 20.25 -1.17
N GLY A 480 13.01 20.84 -1.10
CA GLY A 480 14.29 20.13 -0.94
C GLY A 480 14.43 19.29 0.33
N GLY A 481 13.64 19.60 1.37
CA GLY A 481 13.62 18.86 2.64
C GLY A 481 12.55 17.78 2.77
N THR A 482 11.70 17.53 1.74
CA THR A 482 10.60 16.56 1.84
C THR A 482 11.11 15.11 1.92
N PRO A 483 10.34 14.19 2.55
CA PRO A 483 10.60 12.75 2.46
C PRO A 483 10.66 12.26 1.02
N VAL A 484 11.36 11.15 0.79
CA VAL A 484 11.50 10.55 -0.54
C VAL A 484 10.77 9.21 -0.61
N CYS A 485 10.15 8.96 -1.75
CA CYS A 485 9.44 7.73 -2.07
C CYS A 485 10.15 7.06 -3.26
N VAL A 486 10.95 6.03 -3.02
CA VAL A 486 11.67 5.35 -4.10
C VAL A 486 10.70 4.45 -4.87
N ALA A 487 10.60 4.69 -6.17
CA ALA A 487 9.85 3.88 -7.12
C ALA A 487 10.82 2.98 -7.89
N LYS A 488 10.90 1.71 -7.48
CA LYS A 488 11.86 0.70 -7.93
C LYS A 488 11.13 -0.62 -8.22
N THR A 489 11.77 -1.53 -8.94
CA THR A 489 11.28 -2.91 -9.06
C THR A 489 11.12 -3.54 -7.67
N GLN A 490 10.04 -4.30 -7.46
CA GLN A 490 9.79 -5.02 -6.22
C GLN A 490 10.52 -6.38 -6.13
N TYR A 491 11.11 -6.84 -7.21
CA TYR A 491 11.67 -8.20 -7.31
C TYR A 491 13.12 -8.33 -6.90
N SER A 492 13.79 -7.23 -6.62
CA SER A 492 15.21 -7.19 -6.24
C SER A 492 15.47 -6.06 -5.27
N LEU A 493 16.51 -6.15 -4.47
CA LEU A 493 17.05 -5.00 -3.72
C LEU A 493 17.66 -3.95 -4.66
N SER A 494 18.17 -4.36 -5.84
CA SER A 494 18.63 -3.45 -6.91
C SER A 494 17.47 -2.84 -7.69
N ASP A 495 17.75 -1.86 -8.54
CA ASP A 495 16.85 -1.34 -9.59
C ASP A 495 16.79 -2.24 -10.84
N ASP A 496 17.58 -3.31 -10.88
CA ASP A 496 17.56 -4.37 -11.89
C ASP A 496 16.79 -5.60 -11.36
N PRO A 497 15.61 -5.96 -11.93
CA PRO A 497 14.79 -7.07 -11.46
C PRO A 497 15.43 -8.46 -11.65
N THR A 498 16.52 -8.56 -12.41
CA THR A 498 17.22 -9.83 -12.65
C THR A 498 18.27 -10.16 -11.58
N LYS A 499 18.67 -9.16 -10.78
CA LYS A 499 19.63 -9.33 -9.68
C LYS A 499 18.93 -9.83 -8.42
N LEU A 500 18.87 -11.14 -8.26
CA LEU A 500 18.15 -11.81 -7.16
C LEU A 500 19.04 -11.96 -5.90
N GLY A 501 18.42 -12.36 -4.79
CA GLY A 501 19.09 -12.63 -3.52
C GLY A 501 19.59 -11.38 -2.80
N LYS A 502 20.88 -11.23 -2.67
CA LYS A 502 21.57 -10.05 -2.12
C LYS A 502 22.58 -9.54 -3.15
N PRO A 503 22.18 -8.70 -4.10
CA PRO A 503 23.11 -8.14 -5.08
C PRO A 503 24.18 -7.26 -4.41
N GLU A 504 25.37 -7.23 -5.02
CA GLU A 504 26.54 -6.46 -4.57
C GLU A 504 27.13 -5.68 -5.75
N ASN A 505 27.95 -4.67 -5.46
CA ASN A 505 28.67 -3.85 -6.45
C ASN A 505 27.73 -3.23 -7.48
N PHE A 506 26.72 -2.49 -7.03
CA PHE A 506 25.77 -1.79 -7.89
C PHE A 506 25.40 -0.42 -7.32
N VAL A 507 24.93 0.45 -8.18
CA VAL A 507 24.38 1.75 -7.82
C VAL A 507 22.92 1.83 -8.23
N ILE A 508 22.12 2.64 -7.53
CA ILE A 508 20.75 2.95 -7.91
C ILE A 508 20.76 4.14 -8.87
N THR A 509 20.10 4.01 -10.02
CA THR A 509 20.00 5.08 -11.00
C THR A 509 18.67 5.80 -10.89
N VAL A 510 18.67 7.02 -10.38
CA VAL A 510 17.49 7.91 -10.41
C VAL A 510 17.34 8.52 -11.79
N ARG A 511 16.29 8.12 -12.51
CA ARG A 511 16.01 8.55 -13.88
C ARG A 511 15.23 9.86 -13.92
N ASP A 512 14.32 10.05 -12.98
CA ASP A 512 13.48 11.24 -12.86
C ASP A 512 12.99 11.43 -11.42
N LEU A 513 12.56 12.65 -11.09
CA LEU A 513 11.92 12.98 -9.82
C LEU A 513 10.56 13.63 -10.08
N LYS A 514 9.56 13.25 -9.30
CA LYS A 514 8.22 13.84 -9.36
C LYS A 514 7.81 14.36 -7.99
N LEU A 515 7.42 15.61 -7.93
CA LEU A 515 6.90 16.21 -6.70
C LEU A 515 5.43 15.84 -6.52
N SER A 516 5.09 15.27 -5.38
CA SER A 516 3.72 15.14 -4.87
C SER A 516 3.53 16.14 -3.74
N ALA A 517 3.34 17.41 -4.12
CA ALA A 517 3.40 18.55 -3.20
C ALA A 517 2.30 18.52 -2.12
N GLY A 518 1.09 18.11 -2.50
CA GLY A 518 -0.02 17.95 -1.57
C GLY A 518 0.13 16.76 -0.65
N ALA A 519 0.67 15.64 -1.14
CA ALA A 519 0.98 14.48 -0.33
C ALA A 519 2.21 14.73 0.58
N GLY A 520 3.13 15.61 0.17
CA GLY A 520 4.29 16.04 0.95
C GLY A 520 5.51 15.13 0.82
N PHE A 521 5.72 14.48 -0.33
CA PHE A 521 6.92 13.70 -0.62
C PHE A 521 7.35 13.81 -2.09
N VAL A 522 8.60 13.45 -2.36
CA VAL A 522 9.15 13.38 -3.71
C VAL A 522 9.28 11.92 -4.14
N VAL A 523 8.76 11.58 -5.32
CA VAL A 523 8.89 10.25 -5.92
C VAL A 523 10.16 10.20 -6.76
N ALA A 524 11.07 9.29 -6.41
CA ALA A 524 12.30 9.04 -7.16
C ALA A 524 12.11 7.82 -8.06
N LEU A 525 12.08 8.03 -9.37
CA LEU A 525 11.87 6.98 -10.37
C LEU A 525 13.22 6.36 -10.77
N THR A 526 13.42 5.08 -10.49
CA THR A 526 14.67 4.36 -10.82
C THR A 526 14.54 3.45 -12.04
N GLY A 527 13.32 3.30 -12.57
CA GLY A 527 13.01 2.46 -13.72
C GLY A 527 11.74 2.92 -14.42
N ASP A 528 11.27 2.12 -15.35
CA ASP A 528 9.99 2.35 -16.04
C ASP A 528 8.84 1.95 -15.09
N ILE A 529 8.37 2.91 -14.32
CA ILE A 529 7.30 2.70 -13.37
C ILE A 529 5.95 2.87 -14.04
N MET A 530 5.16 1.79 -13.99
CA MET A 530 3.87 1.73 -14.66
C MET A 530 2.76 2.32 -13.78
N ILE A 531 2.30 3.52 -14.17
CA ILE A 531 1.22 4.25 -13.48
C ILE A 531 -0.16 3.95 -14.07
N MET A 532 -0.22 3.35 -15.26
CA MET A 532 -1.43 2.80 -15.87
C MET A 532 -1.11 1.37 -16.35
N PRO A 533 -1.41 0.34 -15.55
CA PRO A 533 -1.22 -1.05 -15.93
C PRO A 533 -2.08 -1.42 -17.15
N GLY A 534 -1.66 -2.41 -17.91
CA GLY A 534 -2.48 -3.01 -18.94
C GLY A 534 -3.05 -4.36 -18.49
N LEU A 535 -4.15 -4.76 -19.09
CA LEU A 535 -4.65 -6.12 -18.91
C LEU A 535 -3.63 -7.14 -19.49
N PRO A 536 -3.39 -8.28 -18.81
CA PRO A 536 -2.54 -9.36 -19.32
C PRO A 536 -3.19 -10.09 -20.49
N LYS A 537 -2.47 -11.05 -21.09
CA LYS A 537 -3.00 -11.89 -22.18
C LYS A 537 -4.26 -12.68 -21.77
N ALA A 538 -4.32 -13.12 -20.52
CA ALA A 538 -5.48 -13.80 -19.94
C ALA A 538 -5.83 -13.10 -18.61
N PRO A 539 -6.63 -12.03 -18.66
CA PRO A 539 -7.03 -11.30 -17.46
C PRO A 539 -8.04 -12.10 -16.63
N ALA A 540 -8.09 -11.84 -15.32
CA ALA A 540 -9.06 -12.42 -14.41
C ALA A 540 -10.52 -12.16 -14.88
N ALA A 541 -10.75 -11.01 -15.51
CA ALA A 541 -12.03 -10.62 -16.10
C ALA A 541 -12.66 -11.70 -17.02
N LEU A 542 -11.86 -12.57 -17.65
CA LEU A 542 -12.39 -13.66 -18.51
C LEU A 542 -13.01 -14.81 -17.73
N LYS A 543 -12.81 -14.85 -16.41
CA LYS A 543 -13.33 -15.92 -15.53
C LYS A 543 -14.41 -15.41 -14.57
N ILE A 544 -14.48 -14.10 -14.37
CA ILE A 544 -15.46 -13.47 -13.48
C ILE A 544 -16.81 -13.46 -14.20
N ASP A 545 -17.86 -13.96 -13.53
CA ASP A 545 -19.22 -13.98 -14.05
C ASP A 545 -20.23 -13.69 -12.93
N CYS A 546 -21.45 -13.35 -13.32
CA CYS A 546 -22.55 -13.08 -12.43
C CYS A 546 -23.79 -13.82 -12.93
N ASP A 547 -24.36 -14.68 -12.11
CA ASP A 547 -25.59 -15.41 -12.45
C ASP A 547 -26.84 -14.51 -12.38
N ASN A 548 -27.99 -15.06 -12.77
CA ASN A 548 -29.28 -14.34 -12.78
C ASN A 548 -29.77 -13.98 -11.36
N ASN A 549 -29.19 -14.53 -10.32
CA ASN A 549 -29.52 -14.24 -8.92
C ASN A 549 -28.55 -13.25 -8.30
N GLY A 550 -27.54 -12.79 -9.06
CA GLY A 550 -26.53 -11.86 -8.58
C GLY A 550 -25.34 -12.53 -7.89
N ASN A 551 -25.21 -13.85 -7.93
CA ASN A 551 -24.06 -14.54 -7.36
C ASN A 551 -22.85 -14.39 -8.27
N ILE A 552 -21.73 -13.97 -7.70
CA ILE A 552 -20.47 -13.78 -8.42
C ILE A 552 -19.66 -15.08 -8.39
N SER A 553 -19.05 -15.42 -9.52
CA SER A 553 -18.10 -16.52 -9.65
C SER A 553 -16.79 -16.04 -10.27
N GLY A 554 -15.72 -16.83 -10.12
CA GLY A 554 -14.41 -16.52 -10.72
C GLY A 554 -13.67 -15.32 -10.13
N LEU A 555 -14.15 -14.77 -9.04
CA LEU A 555 -13.49 -13.68 -8.30
C LEU A 555 -12.49 -14.30 -7.30
N PHE A 556 -11.44 -14.98 -7.81
CA PHE A 556 -10.38 -15.72 -7.09
C PHE A 556 -10.75 -17.07 -6.48
#